data_caf86dcd05a67386789da54a1e898e56
#
_entry.id   caf86dcd05a67386789da54a1e898e56
#
_cell.length_a   1.000
_cell.length_b   1.000
_cell.length_c   1.000
_cell.angle_alpha   90.00
_cell.angle_beta   90.00
_cell.angle_gamma   90.00
#
_symmetry.space_group_name_H-M   'P 1'
#
loop_
_entity.id
_entity.type
_entity.pdbx_description
1 polymer ?
#
loop_
_entity_poly.entity_id
_entity_poly.type
_entity_poly.pdbx_seq_one_letter_code
_entity_poly.pdbx_strand_id
1 'polypeptide(L)'
;MRLYDSYDYVIIGSGSAGSVLANRLGEDFRLRILILEAGPPDSSFMLKMPAGFASLGEKSVYNWRYETVPQVHCNNRRMYLSLIHISEPTRPY
;
A
#
# COMPACT_ATOMS: atom_id res chain seq x y z
N MET A 1 -13.57 -15.62 3.03
CA MET A 1 -13.95 -14.28 3.51
C MET A 1 -15.46 -14.20 3.64
N ARG A 2 -15.98 -13.78 4.77
CA ARG A 2 -17.41 -13.57 4.95
C ARG A 2 -17.74 -12.12 4.59
N LEU A 3 -18.59 -11.90 3.61
CA LEU A 3 -19.14 -10.59 3.29
C LEU A 3 -20.42 -10.36 4.09
N TYR A 4 -20.55 -9.18 4.63
CA TYR A 4 -21.74 -8.73 5.33
C TYR A 4 -22.54 -7.79 4.44
N ASP A 5 -23.84 -7.67 4.69
CA ASP A 5 -24.71 -6.77 3.94
C ASP A 5 -24.41 -5.28 4.21
N SER A 6 -23.73 -4.99 5.32
CA SER A 6 -23.35 -3.63 5.72
C SER A 6 -22.05 -3.62 6.52
N TYR A 7 -21.32 -2.54 6.40
CA TYR A 7 -20.10 -2.25 7.14
C TYR A 7 -20.21 -0.89 7.80
N ASP A 8 -19.61 -0.74 8.99
CA ASP A 8 -19.58 0.53 9.70
C ASP A 8 -18.49 1.45 9.10
N TYR A 9 -17.39 0.87 8.65
CA TYR A 9 -16.29 1.57 7.99
C TYR A 9 -15.80 0.82 6.76
N VAL A 10 -15.48 1.57 5.72
CA VAL A 10 -14.78 1.06 4.54
C VAL A 10 -13.48 1.83 4.38
N ILE A 11 -12.35 1.13 4.46
CA ILE A 11 -11.01 1.70 4.31
C ILE A 11 -10.49 1.33 2.94
N ILE A 12 -10.13 2.34 2.15
CA ILE A 12 -9.58 2.14 0.81
C ILE A 12 -8.07 2.27 0.89
N GLY A 13 -7.38 1.18 0.63
CA GLY A 13 -5.94 1.04 0.72
C GLY A 13 -5.49 0.52 2.09
N SER A 14 -4.59 -0.46 2.08
CA SER A 14 -3.98 -1.07 3.28
C SER A 14 -2.52 -0.66 3.45
N GLY A 15 -2.14 0.51 2.97
CA GLY A 15 -0.84 1.13 3.23
C GLY A 15 -0.69 1.59 4.68
N SER A 16 0.31 2.41 4.94
CA SER A 16 0.65 2.86 6.30
C SER A 16 -0.52 3.47 7.06
N ALA A 17 -1.29 4.36 6.42
CA ALA A 17 -2.44 5.01 7.07
C ALA A 17 -3.64 4.06 7.23
N GLY A 18 -3.98 3.33 6.17
CA GLY A 18 -5.12 2.41 6.18
C GLY A 18 -4.95 1.27 7.17
N SER A 19 -3.75 0.73 7.28
CA SER A 19 -3.42 -0.33 8.24
C SER A 19 -3.53 0.15 9.68
N VAL A 20 -3.08 1.37 9.99
CA VAL A 20 -3.23 1.97 11.32
C VAL A 20 -4.69 2.18 11.66
N LEU A 21 -5.47 2.75 10.73
CA LEU A 21 -6.91 2.93 10.93
C LEU A 21 -7.63 1.61 11.18
N ALA A 22 -7.35 0.60 10.37
CA ALA A 22 -7.94 -0.72 10.51
C ALA A 22 -7.62 -1.34 11.86
N ASN A 23 -6.38 -1.25 12.30
CA ASN A 23 -5.94 -1.76 13.59
C ASN A 23 -6.66 -1.06 14.75
N ARG A 24 -6.68 0.27 14.74
CA ARG A 24 -7.28 1.06 15.83
C ARG A 24 -8.80 0.92 15.90
N LEU A 25 -9.48 1.00 14.77
CA LEU A 25 -10.92 0.78 14.72
C LEU A 25 -11.28 -0.66 15.05
N GLY A 26 -10.44 -1.62 14.67
CA GLY A 26 -10.63 -3.04 14.94
C GLY A 26 -10.47 -3.45 16.41
N GLU A 27 -9.95 -2.58 17.28
CA GLU A 27 -9.96 -2.79 18.74
C GLU A 27 -11.39 -2.87 19.30
N ASP A 28 -12.34 -2.21 18.63
CA ASP A 28 -13.77 -2.36 18.95
C ASP A 28 -14.40 -3.45 18.09
N PHE A 29 -14.51 -4.66 18.64
CA PHE A 29 -15.06 -5.84 17.96
C PHE A 29 -16.55 -5.73 17.58
N ARG A 30 -17.25 -4.66 17.99
CA ARG A 30 -18.62 -4.36 17.56
C ARG A 30 -18.65 -3.73 16.18
N LEU A 31 -17.52 -3.14 15.72
CA LEU A 31 -17.42 -2.50 14.44
C LEU A 31 -17.11 -3.53 13.34
N ARG A 32 -17.77 -3.38 12.21
CA ARG A 32 -17.51 -4.15 11.01
C ARG A 32 -16.72 -3.28 10.03
N ILE A 33 -15.50 -3.67 9.77
CA ILE A 33 -14.57 -2.90 8.95
C ILE A 33 -14.25 -3.70 7.69
N LEU A 34 -14.38 -3.05 6.54
CA LEU A 34 -13.95 -3.58 5.26
C LEU A 34 -12.71 -2.81 4.80
N ILE A 35 -11.67 -3.54 4.42
CA ILE A 35 -10.48 -2.97 3.78
C ILE A 35 -10.48 -3.40 2.31
N LEU A 36 -10.39 -2.44 1.41
CA LEU A 36 -10.23 -2.65 -0.02
C LEU A 36 -8.80 -2.31 -0.42
N GLU A 37 -8.07 -3.30 -0.91
CA GLU A 37 -6.67 -3.15 -1.34
C GLU A 37 -6.52 -3.58 -2.79
N ALA A 38 -5.87 -2.72 -3.59
CA ALA A 38 -5.64 -2.99 -5.01
C ALA A 38 -4.41 -3.86 -5.27
N GLY A 39 -3.47 -3.88 -4.34
CA GLY A 39 -2.22 -4.61 -4.50
C GLY A 39 -2.34 -6.09 -4.15
N PRO A 40 -1.40 -6.90 -4.63
CA PRO A 40 -1.31 -8.31 -4.26
C PRO A 40 -0.82 -8.46 -2.81
N PRO A 41 -0.98 -9.65 -2.21
CA PRO A 41 -0.42 -9.94 -0.91
C PRO A 41 1.12 -9.90 -0.95
N ASP A 42 1.73 -9.57 0.17
CA ASP A 42 3.19 -9.45 0.36
C ASP A 42 3.92 -10.79 0.46
N SER A 43 3.59 -11.73 -0.40
CA SER A 43 4.17 -13.09 -0.36
C SER A 43 5.61 -13.17 -0.88
N SER A 44 6.10 -12.11 -1.54
CA SER A 44 7.45 -12.11 -2.10
C SER A 44 8.53 -11.93 -1.03
N PHE A 45 9.54 -12.80 -1.06
CA PHE A 45 10.74 -12.67 -0.21
C PHE A 45 11.48 -11.33 -0.45
N MET A 46 11.46 -10.82 -1.69
CA MET A 46 12.12 -9.56 -2.05
C MET A 46 11.51 -8.35 -1.33
N LEU A 47 10.22 -8.40 -0.97
CA LEU A 47 9.56 -7.35 -0.20
C LEU A 47 10.05 -7.29 1.26
N LYS A 48 10.50 -8.43 1.78
CA LYS A 48 10.95 -8.56 3.18
C LYS A 48 12.44 -8.27 3.35
N MET A 49 13.18 -8.17 2.26
CA MET A 49 14.62 -7.96 2.26
C MET A 49 14.94 -6.50 1.92
N PRO A 50 15.65 -5.75 2.80
CA PRO A 50 15.97 -4.34 2.53
C PRO A 50 16.68 -4.11 1.19
N ALA A 51 17.60 -4.98 0.81
CA ALA A 51 18.30 -4.92 -0.50
C ALA A 51 17.38 -5.25 -1.69
N GLY A 52 16.25 -5.90 -1.46
CA GLY A 52 15.26 -6.25 -2.48
C GLY A 52 14.56 -5.04 -3.08
N PHE A 53 14.59 -3.90 -2.40
CA PHE A 53 13.99 -2.66 -2.87
C PHE A 53 14.45 -2.27 -4.28
N ALA A 54 15.75 -2.45 -4.57
CA ALA A 54 16.31 -2.13 -5.89
C ALA A 54 15.71 -3.00 -7.02
N SER A 55 15.34 -4.24 -6.71
CA SER A 55 14.74 -5.16 -7.68
C SER A 55 13.24 -4.97 -7.85
N LEU A 56 12.58 -4.29 -6.92
CA LEU A 56 11.15 -3.97 -6.96
C LEU A 56 10.85 -2.69 -7.76
N GLY A 57 11.86 -2.11 -8.40
CA GLY A 57 11.77 -0.89 -9.18
C GLY A 57 10.83 -0.98 -10.40
N GLU A 58 11.29 -0.51 -11.53
CA GLU A 58 10.46 -0.22 -12.72
C GLU A 58 9.62 -1.38 -13.27
N LYS A 59 9.99 -2.63 -13.02
CA LYS A 59 9.33 -3.81 -13.61
C LYS A 59 8.45 -4.59 -12.62
N SER A 60 8.33 -4.14 -11.39
CA SER A 60 7.57 -4.88 -10.38
C SER A 60 6.07 -4.69 -10.52
N VAL A 61 5.31 -5.77 -10.38
CA VAL A 61 3.84 -5.74 -10.27
C VAL A 61 3.35 -5.05 -9.00
N TYR A 62 4.25 -4.82 -8.04
CA TYR A 62 3.97 -4.15 -6.78
C TYR A 62 4.04 -2.63 -6.86
N ASN A 63 4.41 -2.04 -8.01
CA ASN A 63 4.67 -0.63 -8.15
C ASN A 63 3.79 0.00 -9.23
N TRP A 64 3.15 1.12 -8.91
CA TRP A 64 2.32 1.88 -9.83
C TRP A 64 3.10 2.56 -10.96
N ARG A 65 4.42 2.72 -10.80
CA ARG A 65 5.32 3.28 -11.82
C ARG A 65 4.89 4.66 -12.32
N TYR A 66 4.50 5.52 -11.41
CA TYR A 66 4.15 6.89 -11.77
C TYR A 66 5.39 7.71 -12.13
N GLU A 67 5.18 8.71 -12.97
CA GLU A 67 6.16 9.75 -13.26
C GLU A 67 5.56 11.11 -12.96
N THR A 68 6.40 12.03 -12.50
CA THR A 68 5.98 13.41 -12.32
C THR A 68 5.77 14.10 -13.68
N VAL A 69 5.03 15.19 -13.68
CA VAL A 69 5.11 16.15 -14.79
C VAL A 69 6.51 16.72 -14.87
N PRO A 70 6.94 17.28 -16.03
CA PRO A 70 8.25 17.89 -16.16
C PRO A 70 8.51 18.94 -15.07
N GLN A 71 9.62 18.84 -14.37
CA GLN A 71 10.00 19.72 -13.27
C GLN A 71 10.89 20.83 -13.78
N VAL A 72 10.39 22.06 -13.83
CA VAL A 72 11.10 23.23 -14.38
C VAL A 72 12.46 23.46 -13.71
N HIS A 73 12.50 23.37 -12.39
CA HIS A 73 13.72 23.56 -11.59
C HIS A 73 14.68 22.36 -11.62
N CYS A 74 14.33 21.30 -12.32
CA CYS A 74 15.13 20.10 -12.51
C CYS A 74 15.43 19.84 -13.99
N ASN A 75 15.71 20.88 -14.78
CA ASN A 75 15.94 20.80 -16.22
C ASN A 75 14.77 20.17 -17.00
N ASN A 76 13.55 20.44 -16.63
CA ASN A 76 12.34 19.85 -17.20
C ASN A 76 12.32 18.32 -17.20
N ARG A 77 13.06 17.67 -16.28
CA ARG A 77 13.05 16.21 -16.15
C ARG A 77 11.74 15.72 -15.56
N ARG A 78 11.32 14.57 -16.04
CA ARG A 78 10.33 13.76 -15.35
C ARG A 78 11.04 12.90 -14.32
N MET A 79 10.52 12.87 -13.12
CA MET A 79 11.07 12.07 -12.03
C MET A 79 10.19 10.84 -11.83
N TYR A 80 10.83 9.69 -11.71
CA TYR A 80 10.14 8.47 -11.36
C TYR A 80 9.61 8.55 -9.94
N LEU A 81 8.33 8.25 -9.77
CA LEU A 81 7.67 8.25 -8.47
C LEU A 81 7.23 6.83 -8.13
N SER A 82 7.97 6.19 -7.26
CA SER A 82 7.63 4.87 -6.76
C SER A 82 6.47 4.97 -5.77
N LEU A 83 5.41 4.27 -6.06
CA LEU A 83 4.30 4.04 -5.14
C LEU A 83 3.99 2.55 -5.14
N ILE A 84 4.35 1.89 -4.06
CA ILE A 84 4.19 0.45 -3.91
C ILE A 84 2.77 0.17 -3.40
N HIS A 85 2.03 -0.66 -4.14
CA HIS A 85 0.67 -1.06 -3.80
C HIS A 85 0.65 -2.50 -3.28
N ILE A 86 1.06 -2.64 -2.04
CA ILE A 86 1.00 -3.89 -1.30
C ILE A 86 0.42 -3.63 0.08
N SER A 87 -0.17 -4.66 0.65
CA SER A 87 -0.47 -4.66 2.08
C SER A 87 0.86 -4.57 2.82
N GLU A 88 1.11 -3.47 3.51
CA GLU A 88 2.37 -3.29 4.21
C GLU A 88 2.42 -4.26 5.41
N PRO A 89 3.34 -5.25 5.40
CA PRO A 89 3.45 -6.15 6.52
C PRO A 89 4.09 -5.38 7.66
N THR A 90 3.32 -5.17 8.69
CA THR A 90 3.79 -4.98 10.06
C THR A 90 5.24 -4.52 10.21
N ARG A 91 5.47 -3.22 10.14
CA ARG A 91 6.53 -2.67 10.97
C ARG A 91 6.09 -2.90 12.41
N PRO A 92 6.89 -3.54 13.25
CA PRO A 92 6.62 -3.52 14.69
C PRO A 92 6.65 -2.06 15.13
N TYR A 93 5.54 -1.57 15.60
CA TYR A 93 5.45 -0.28 16.26
C TYR A 93 5.89 -0.44 17.70
#